data_677d012f94ee0666b86a35bf011750e8
#
_entry.id   677d012f94ee0666b86a35bf011750e8
#
_cell.length_a   1.000
_cell.length_b   1.000
_cell.length_c   1.000
_cell.angle_alpha   90.00
_cell.angle_beta   90.00
_cell.angle_gamma   90.00
#
_symmetry.space_group_name_H-M   'P 1'
#
loop_
_entity.id
_entity.type
_entity.pdbx_description
1 polymer ?
#
loop_
_entity_poly.entity_id
_entity_poly.type
_entity_poly.pdbx_seq_one_letter_code
_entity_poly.pdbx_strand_id
1 'polypeptide(L)'
;MIMTKKDITVIGFGWASIGFIQNIDTKKYNVVVISDSDSFVYTPLLAQNVKNKRKLTIDISSLNKNIIFDQGKISDVDFQNNMIVKETKEKIQFQYIVFAHGSDINTFGIPGVSDNTLYLKTVEDSTKIREKIQKLEIGSTIAVIGCGLAGTELIGTLIDYKRYNIVAIDALDRPLPTFNMDISQRVIKLWEQENAKLYFKSKVSKIDSKSIYIKDKPTIDFNLAIWCGGIKANKLTRQINKTLNLDCLYGIPVNNKLGVEQNHNVFAIGDCAFSGNPPTAQVAYQEGQYLAKQFNSNFQDKKPFHFYDKGQIGYIGKGQSVYQSPMYQGGGTLMYYFNNMVHLYNFGKVYIKSKW
;
A
#
# COMPACT_ATOMS: atom_id res chain seq x y z
N MET A 1 42.45 -4.06 10.77
CA MET A 1 41.83 -4.85 9.70
C MET A 1 40.62 -4.07 9.21
N ILE A 2 40.69 -3.42 8.05
CA ILE A 2 39.54 -2.70 7.48
C ILE A 2 38.56 -3.78 7.01
N MET A 3 37.45 -3.95 7.74
CA MET A 3 36.39 -4.85 7.26
C MET A 3 35.78 -4.24 5.99
N THR A 4 35.87 -4.96 4.87
CA THR A 4 35.14 -4.60 3.66
C THR A 4 33.64 -4.67 3.96
N LYS A 5 32.92 -3.59 3.64
CA LYS A 5 31.47 -3.58 3.78
C LYS A 5 30.84 -4.63 2.85
N LYS A 6 29.75 -5.23 3.32
CA LYS A 6 28.93 -6.12 2.50
C LYS A 6 27.86 -5.35 1.76
N ASP A 7 27.50 -5.81 0.58
CA ASP A 7 26.54 -5.13 -0.31
C ASP A 7 25.11 -5.67 -0.15
N ILE A 8 24.16 -4.77 0.07
CA ILE A 8 22.73 -5.09 0.15
C ILE A 8 22.01 -4.33 -0.97
N THR A 9 21.31 -5.06 -1.83
CA THR A 9 20.45 -4.47 -2.85
C THR A 9 18.98 -4.57 -2.40
N VAL A 10 18.31 -3.43 -2.32
CA VAL A 10 16.89 -3.33 -1.96
C VAL A 10 16.08 -2.99 -3.21
N ILE A 11 15.08 -3.80 -3.55
CA ILE A 11 14.24 -3.61 -4.73
C ILE A 11 12.92 -2.98 -4.32
N GLY A 12 12.67 -1.74 -4.77
CA GLY A 12 11.48 -0.96 -4.45
C GLY A 12 11.72 0.08 -3.35
N PHE A 13 10.87 1.13 -3.33
CA PHE A 13 11.01 2.24 -2.40
C PHE A 13 9.67 2.60 -1.74
N GLY A 14 9.09 1.63 -1.02
CA GLY A 14 7.85 1.75 -0.25
C GLY A 14 8.07 1.72 1.26
N TRP A 15 7.01 1.49 2.02
CA TRP A 15 7.02 1.45 3.49
C TRP A 15 8.03 0.46 4.08
N ALA A 16 8.17 -0.71 3.48
CA ALA A 16 9.13 -1.72 3.92
C ALA A 16 10.57 -1.24 3.75
N SER A 17 10.89 -0.67 2.59
CA SER A 17 12.20 -0.08 2.32
C SER A 17 12.52 1.07 3.28
N ILE A 18 11.55 1.96 3.56
CA ILE A 18 11.73 3.03 4.56
C ILE A 18 12.07 2.45 5.94
N GLY A 19 11.32 1.43 6.37
CA GLY A 19 11.60 0.73 7.62
C GLY A 19 13.03 0.17 7.67
N PHE A 20 13.50 -0.38 6.54
CA PHE A 20 14.83 -0.96 6.43
C PHE A 20 15.94 0.12 6.39
N ILE A 21 15.89 1.04 5.44
CA ILE A 21 16.97 2.01 5.18
C ILE A 21 17.17 3.03 6.31
N GLN A 22 16.13 3.31 7.10
CA GLN A 22 16.23 4.18 8.27
C GLN A 22 16.86 3.50 9.50
N ASN A 23 17.03 2.18 9.48
CA ASN A 23 17.50 1.42 10.64
C ASN A 23 18.73 0.56 10.34
N ILE A 24 19.16 0.41 9.09
CA ILE A 24 20.37 -0.31 8.70
C ILE A 24 21.64 0.48 9.05
N ASP A 25 22.65 -0.21 9.54
CA ASP A 25 23.97 0.37 9.85
C ASP A 25 24.81 0.51 8.57
N THR A 26 24.80 1.69 7.97
CA THR A 26 25.57 2.00 6.75
C THR A 26 27.10 2.09 6.98
N LYS A 27 27.58 1.96 8.22
CA LYS A 27 29.02 1.77 8.49
C LYS A 27 29.45 0.33 8.19
N LYS A 28 28.53 -0.63 8.34
CA LYS A 28 28.76 -2.07 8.09
C LYS A 28 28.39 -2.51 6.68
N TYR A 29 27.40 -1.85 6.06
CA TYR A 29 26.83 -2.26 4.80
C TYR A 29 26.82 -1.12 3.78
N ASN A 30 27.11 -1.44 2.51
CA ASN A 30 26.76 -0.61 1.37
C ASN A 30 25.34 -0.98 0.96
N VAL A 31 24.45 0.00 0.86
CA VAL A 31 23.05 -0.25 0.50
C VAL A 31 22.70 0.49 -0.77
N VAL A 32 22.25 -0.26 -1.76
CA VAL A 32 21.73 0.26 -3.03
C VAL A 32 20.22 0.01 -3.07
N VAL A 33 19.44 1.04 -3.31
CA VAL A 33 17.99 0.94 -3.53
C VAL A 33 17.71 1.10 -5.01
N ILE A 34 17.09 0.10 -5.62
CA ILE A 34 16.67 0.14 -7.02
C ILE A 34 15.15 0.26 -7.07
N SER A 35 14.65 1.34 -7.66
CA SER A 35 13.22 1.60 -7.80
C SER A 35 12.94 2.46 -9.04
N ASP A 36 11.73 2.39 -9.57
CA ASP A 36 11.26 3.26 -10.66
C ASP A 36 11.00 4.70 -10.21
N SER A 37 10.84 4.94 -8.91
CA SER A 37 10.66 6.25 -8.30
C SER A 37 11.72 6.52 -7.25
N ASP A 38 12.28 7.73 -7.26
CA ASP A 38 13.20 8.27 -6.26
C ASP A 38 12.49 8.82 -5.02
N SER A 39 11.17 8.78 -5.02
CA SER A 39 10.33 9.37 -3.98
C SER A 39 9.45 8.33 -3.29
N PHE A 40 9.54 8.29 -1.98
CA PHE A 40 8.58 7.57 -1.14
C PHE A 40 7.25 8.29 -1.10
N VAL A 41 6.16 7.56 -1.21
CA VAL A 41 4.79 8.08 -1.12
C VAL A 41 4.17 7.72 0.22
N TYR A 42 3.68 8.73 0.95
CA TYR A 42 2.89 8.54 2.16
C TYR A 42 1.44 8.17 1.81
N THR A 43 1.23 6.91 1.53
CA THR A 43 -0.03 6.35 1.01
C THR A 43 -1.27 6.56 1.89
N PRO A 44 -1.20 6.64 3.25
CA PRO A 44 -2.39 6.81 4.08
C PRO A 44 -3.16 8.11 3.86
N LEU A 45 -2.59 9.10 3.20
CA LEU A 45 -3.28 10.37 2.91
C LEU A 45 -3.69 10.54 1.45
N LEU A 46 -3.54 9.52 0.61
CA LEU A 46 -3.90 9.60 -0.81
C LEU A 46 -5.38 9.91 -1.04
N ALA A 47 -6.28 9.30 -0.26
CA ALA A 47 -7.70 9.56 -0.35
C ALA A 47 -8.03 11.03 -0.05
N GLN A 48 -7.48 11.58 1.02
CA GLN A 48 -7.68 12.98 1.38
C GLN A 48 -6.99 13.94 0.40
N ASN A 49 -5.91 13.51 -0.25
CA ASN A 49 -5.21 14.29 -1.29
C ASN A 49 -6.08 14.50 -2.54
N VAL A 50 -7.08 13.70 -2.76
CA VAL A 50 -8.09 13.91 -3.82
C VAL A 50 -8.80 15.26 -3.66
N LYS A 51 -9.10 15.66 -2.44
CA LYS A 51 -9.76 16.95 -2.15
C LYS A 51 -8.76 18.07 -1.84
N ASN A 52 -7.80 17.79 -0.98
CA ASN A 52 -6.87 18.76 -0.43
C ASN A 52 -5.45 18.42 -0.87
N LYS A 53 -4.94 19.11 -1.90
CA LYS A 53 -3.57 18.90 -2.39
C LYS A 53 -2.55 19.05 -1.27
N ARG A 54 -1.76 17.98 -1.04
CA ARG A 54 -0.69 17.93 -0.05
C ARG A 54 0.59 17.40 -0.68
N LYS A 55 1.75 17.79 -0.16
CA LYS A 55 3.01 17.12 -0.50
C LYS A 55 3.06 15.80 0.28
N LEU A 56 2.91 14.68 -0.41
CA LEU A 56 2.94 13.33 0.18
C LEU A 56 4.20 12.54 -0.19
N THR A 57 5.18 13.18 -0.82
CA THR A 57 6.42 12.54 -1.26
C THR A 57 7.59 12.98 -0.43
N ILE A 58 8.53 12.06 -0.22
CA ILE A 58 9.81 12.30 0.45
C ILE A 58 10.90 11.66 -0.42
N ASP A 59 11.85 12.48 -0.88
CA ASP A 59 12.92 12.03 -1.76
C ASP A 59 13.93 11.16 -1.00
N ILE A 60 14.45 10.13 -1.64
CA ILE A 60 15.38 9.17 -1.03
C ILE A 60 16.65 9.87 -0.54
N SER A 61 17.14 10.86 -1.29
CA SER A 61 18.34 11.64 -0.94
C SER A 61 18.19 12.38 0.39
N SER A 62 16.94 12.68 0.80
CA SER A 62 16.65 13.33 2.08
C SER A 62 16.57 12.34 3.24
N LEU A 63 16.43 11.03 2.98
CA LEU A 63 16.20 10.02 4.02
C LEU A 63 17.48 9.47 4.63
N ASN A 64 18.48 9.17 3.81
CA ASN A 64 19.77 8.69 4.27
C ASN A 64 20.83 8.93 3.17
N LYS A 65 21.75 9.84 3.43
CA LYS A 65 22.80 10.25 2.47
C LYS A 65 23.81 9.14 2.12
N ASN A 66 23.86 8.07 2.92
CA ASN A 66 24.76 6.94 2.69
C ASN A 66 24.11 5.82 1.87
N ILE A 67 22.85 5.99 1.45
CA ILE A 67 22.15 5.05 0.56
C ILE A 67 22.39 5.48 -0.89
N ILE A 68 22.78 4.55 -1.72
CA ILE A 68 22.89 4.76 -3.16
C ILE A 68 21.51 4.48 -3.77
N PHE A 69 21.02 5.43 -4.55
CA PHE A 69 19.79 5.23 -5.34
C PHE A 69 20.16 4.95 -6.80
N ASP A 70 19.57 3.92 -7.35
CA ASP A 70 19.72 3.53 -8.75
C ASP A 70 18.34 3.40 -9.39
N GLN A 71 17.99 4.33 -10.28
CA GLN A 71 16.67 4.34 -10.90
C GLN A 71 16.51 3.22 -11.92
N GLY A 72 15.44 2.46 -11.77
CA GLY A 72 15.12 1.38 -12.72
C GLY A 72 14.10 0.39 -12.20
N LYS A 73 13.58 -0.41 -13.12
CA LYS A 73 12.71 -1.56 -12.85
C LYS A 73 13.46 -2.85 -13.07
N ILE A 74 13.23 -3.81 -12.19
CA ILE A 74 13.79 -5.15 -12.32
C ILE A 74 12.84 -5.99 -13.17
N SER A 75 13.40 -6.62 -14.21
CA SER A 75 12.66 -7.51 -15.10
C SER A 75 12.89 -8.98 -14.77
N ASP A 76 14.06 -9.34 -14.19
CA ASP A 76 14.42 -10.72 -13.90
C ASP A 76 15.44 -10.83 -12.78
N VAL A 77 15.55 -12.04 -12.18
CA VAL A 77 16.52 -12.38 -11.14
C VAL A 77 17.12 -13.75 -11.41
N ASP A 78 18.44 -13.81 -11.54
CA ASP A 78 19.23 -15.04 -11.62
C ASP A 78 19.81 -15.34 -10.23
N PHE A 79 19.15 -16.23 -9.52
CA PHE A 79 19.54 -16.60 -8.15
C PHE A 79 20.79 -17.51 -8.12
N GLN A 80 21.10 -18.22 -9.20
CA GLN A 80 22.29 -19.09 -9.27
C GLN A 80 23.57 -18.26 -9.34
N ASN A 81 23.53 -17.16 -10.09
CA ASN A 81 24.66 -16.25 -10.27
C ASN A 81 24.59 -15.00 -9.38
N ASN A 82 23.58 -14.88 -8.50
CA ASN A 82 23.29 -13.70 -7.67
C ASN A 82 23.24 -12.41 -8.49
N MET A 83 22.47 -12.41 -9.58
CA MET A 83 22.32 -11.27 -10.48
C MET A 83 20.88 -10.83 -10.64
N ILE A 84 20.65 -9.55 -10.71
CA ILE A 84 19.39 -8.95 -11.14
C ILE A 84 19.55 -8.36 -12.54
N VAL A 85 18.45 -8.35 -13.29
CA VAL A 85 18.38 -7.79 -14.64
C VAL A 85 17.34 -6.68 -14.65
N LYS A 86 17.76 -5.45 -15.00
CA LYS A 86 16.83 -4.33 -15.22
C LYS A 86 16.05 -4.51 -16.53
N GLU A 87 14.95 -3.76 -16.68
CA GLU A 87 14.23 -3.69 -17.98
C GLU A 87 15.12 -3.17 -19.10
N THR A 88 16.14 -2.35 -18.80
CA THR A 88 17.19 -1.87 -19.72
C THR A 88 18.19 -2.94 -20.16
N LYS A 89 18.10 -4.18 -19.63
CA LYS A 89 19.04 -5.30 -19.81
C LYS A 89 20.35 -5.18 -19.06
N GLU A 90 20.52 -4.12 -18.28
CA GLU A 90 21.66 -3.99 -17.36
C GLU A 90 21.61 -5.11 -16.32
N LYS A 91 22.78 -5.72 -16.05
CA LYS A 91 22.95 -6.79 -15.06
C LYS A 91 23.75 -6.27 -13.88
N ILE A 92 23.24 -6.49 -12.67
CA ILE A 92 23.83 -6.03 -11.42
C ILE A 92 23.98 -7.24 -10.50
N GLN A 93 25.19 -7.46 -9.99
CA GLN A 93 25.49 -8.50 -9.02
C GLN A 93 25.10 -8.06 -7.62
N PHE A 94 24.56 -8.97 -6.80
CA PHE A 94 24.23 -8.70 -5.38
C PHE A 94 24.91 -9.71 -4.45
N GLN A 95 25.23 -9.27 -3.22
CA GLN A 95 25.57 -10.20 -2.13
C GLN A 95 24.31 -10.57 -1.35
N TYR A 96 23.52 -9.57 -0.95
CA TYR A 96 22.21 -9.75 -0.35
C TYR A 96 21.18 -8.99 -1.16
N ILE A 97 20.00 -9.58 -1.32
CA ILE A 97 18.87 -8.93 -1.97
C ILE A 97 17.65 -8.90 -1.05
N VAL A 98 16.99 -7.75 -0.98
CA VAL A 98 15.77 -7.51 -0.23
C VAL A 98 14.67 -7.06 -1.18
N PHE A 99 13.70 -7.91 -1.44
CA PHE A 99 12.52 -7.55 -2.23
C PHE A 99 11.54 -6.76 -1.36
N ALA A 100 11.24 -5.54 -1.76
CA ALA A 100 10.34 -4.60 -1.09
C ALA A 100 9.51 -3.81 -2.11
N HIS A 101 9.27 -4.41 -3.28
CA HIS A 101 8.66 -3.77 -4.47
C HIS A 101 7.12 -3.75 -4.44
N GLY A 102 6.52 -4.14 -3.32
CA GLY A 102 5.09 -4.02 -3.09
C GLY A 102 4.24 -4.95 -3.96
N SER A 103 3.00 -4.53 -4.23
CA SER A 103 1.96 -5.29 -4.90
C SER A 103 1.36 -4.51 -6.07
N ASP A 104 0.59 -5.17 -6.94
CA ASP A 104 -0.24 -4.55 -7.97
C ASP A 104 -1.70 -4.44 -7.54
N ILE A 105 -2.46 -3.59 -8.24
CA ILE A 105 -3.91 -3.51 -8.09
C ILE A 105 -4.53 -4.79 -8.65
N ASN A 106 -5.45 -5.38 -7.90
CA ASN A 106 -6.18 -6.56 -8.33
C ASN A 106 -7.52 -6.14 -8.98
N THR A 107 -7.61 -6.34 -10.28
CA THR A 107 -8.87 -6.15 -11.05
C THR A 107 -9.73 -7.40 -11.08
N PHE A 108 -9.25 -8.52 -10.48
CA PHE A 108 -9.89 -9.85 -10.53
C PHE A 108 -10.20 -10.34 -11.95
N GLY A 109 -9.55 -9.77 -12.98
CA GLY A 109 -9.83 -10.09 -14.37
C GLY A 109 -11.20 -9.62 -14.86
N ILE A 110 -11.87 -8.73 -14.13
CA ILE A 110 -13.20 -8.21 -14.49
C ILE A 110 -13.06 -7.33 -15.74
N PRO A 111 -13.81 -7.64 -16.82
CA PRO A 111 -13.76 -6.89 -18.06
C PRO A 111 -14.08 -5.39 -17.87
N GLY A 112 -13.27 -4.54 -18.46
CA GLY A 112 -13.43 -3.10 -18.48
C GLY A 112 -13.01 -2.35 -17.21
N VAL A 113 -12.60 -3.01 -16.14
CA VAL A 113 -12.08 -2.34 -14.93
C VAL A 113 -10.87 -1.49 -15.30
N SER A 114 -9.90 -2.05 -16.02
CA SER A 114 -8.69 -1.32 -16.39
C SER A 114 -8.94 -0.13 -17.31
N ASP A 115 -9.94 -0.20 -18.17
CA ASP A 115 -10.20 0.79 -19.20
C ASP A 115 -11.14 1.92 -18.74
N ASN A 116 -12.03 1.59 -17.78
CA ASN A 116 -13.14 2.48 -17.42
C ASN A 116 -13.09 2.96 -15.96
N THR A 117 -12.05 2.61 -15.19
CA THR A 117 -11.92 3.10 -13.81
C THR A 117 -10.57 3.76 -13.55
N LEU A 118 -10.53 4.67 -12.58
CA LEU A 118 -9.32 5.19 -12.00
C LEU A 118 -8.94 4.35 -10.77
N TYR A 119 -7.66 4.39 -10.41
CA TYR A 119 -7.11 3.73 -9.23
C TYR A 119 -6.67 4.77 -8.18
N LEU A 120 -6.43 4.33 -6.95
CA LEU A 120 -5.90 5.17 -5.88
C LEU A 120 -4.71 4.48 -5.21
N LYS A 121 -3.54 4.56 -5.82
CA LYS A 121 -2.31 3.93 -5.32
C LYS A 121 -1.11 4.90 -5.28
N THR A 122 -1.10 5.90 -6.15
CA THR A 122 -0.02 6.88 -6.28
C THR A 122 -0.52 8.31 -6.09
N VAL A 123 0.39 9.27 -5.97
CA VAL A 123 0.05 10.70 -5.94
C VAL A 123 -0.55 11.15 -7.27
N GLU A 124 -0.05 10.60 -8.36
CA GLU A 124 -0.57 10.83 -9.71
C GLU A 124 -2.01 10.36 -9.83
N ASP A 125 -2.34 9.19 -9.26
CA ASP A 125 -3.72 8.68 -9.23
C ASP A 125 -4.65 9.65 -8.50
N SER A 126 -4.27 10.09 -7.29
CA SER A 126 -5.06 11.05 -6.52
C SER A 126 -5.23 12.39 -7.25
N THR A 127 -4.23 12.80 -8.01
CA THR A 127 -4.27 14.00 -8.85
C THR A 127 -5.21 13.81 -10.04
N LYS A 128 -5.12 12.69 -10.76
CA LYS A 128 -6.03 12.36 -11.88
C LYS A 128 -7.50 12.30 -11.41
N ILE A 129 -7.75 11.67 -10.25
CA ILE A 129 -9.09 11.63 -9.67
C ILE A 129 -9.60 13.04 -9.39
N ARG A 130 -8.79 13.89 -8.72
CA ARG A 130 -9.14 15.29 -8.44
C ARG A 130 -9.47 16.07 -9.72
N GLU A 131 -8.63 15.98 -10.75
CA GLU A 131 -8.84 16.67 -12.03
C GLU A 131 -10.10 16.21 -12.75
N LYS A 132 -10.41 14.91 -12.69
CA LYS A 132 -11.67 14.38 -13.24
C LYS A 132 -12.88 14.90 -12.46
N ILE A 133 -12.83 14.90 -11.12
CA ILE A 133 -13.90 15.43 -10.26
C ILE A 133 -14.18 16.91 -10.55
N GLN A 134 -13.14 17.72 -10.74
CA GLN A 134 -13.27 19.14 -11.03
C GLN A 134 -14.01 19.44 -12.35
N LYS A 135 -14.01 18.49 -13.28
CA LYS A 135 -14.69 18.59 -14.59
C LYS A 135 -16.10 18.02 -14.58
N LEU A 136 -16.54 17.41 -13.49
CA LEU A 136 -17.89 16.85 -13.37
C LEU A 136 -18.91 17.95 -13.05
N GLU A 137 -20.08 17.81 -13.66
CA GLU A 137 -21.24 18.62 -13.31
C GLU A 137 -21.77 18.30 -11.91
N ILE A 138 -22.43 19.27 -11.29
CA ILE A 138 -23.11 19.07 -9.99
C ILE A 138 -24.18 17.99 -10.19
N GLY A 139 -24.30 17.07 -9.25
CA GLY A 139 -25.22 15.93 -9.34
C GLY A 139 -24.67 14.73 -10.09
N SER A 140 -23.47 14.82 -10.68
CA SER A 140 -22.80 13.65 -11.28
C SER A 140 -22.63 12.52 -10.27
N THR A 141 -22.70 11.28 -10.78
CA THR A 141 -22.54 10.06 -9.97
C THR A 141 -21.06 9.62 -9.96
N ILE A 142 -20.48 9.49 -8.76
CA ILE A 142 -19.14 8.94 -8.56
C ILE A 142 -19.29 7.59 -7.84
N ALA A 143 -18.85 6.51 -8.50
CA ALA A 143 -18.88 5.17 -7.96
C ALA A 143 -17.48 4.77 -7.42
N VAL A 144 -17.43 4.26 -6.18
CA VAL A 144 -16.23 3.67 -5.58
C VAL A 144 -16.48 2.18 -5.39
N ILE A 145 -15.63 1.36 -5.99
CA ILE A 145 -15.74 -0.10 -5.96
C ILE A 145 -14.63 -0.66 -5.05
N GLY A 146 -15.04 -1.30 -3.96
CA GLY A 146 -14.20 -1.77 -2.87
C GLY A 146 -14.24 -0.80 -1.68
N CYS A 147 -14.83 -1.26 -0.58
CA CYS A 147 -15.05 -0.50 0.67
C CYS A 147 -14.12 -0.99 1.80
N GLY A 148 -12.92 -1.46 1.47
CA GLY A 148 -11.82 -1.61 2.42
C GLY A 148 -11.36 -0.24 2.94
N LEU A 149 -10.25 -0.17 3.69
CA LEU A 149 -9.81 1.08 4.32
C LEU A 149 -9.63 2.23 3.31
N ALA A 150 -8.89 2.00 2.22
CA ALA A 150 -8.64 3.03 1.20
C ALA A 150 -9.92 3.51 0.51
N GLY A 151 -10.82 2.60 0.13
CA GLY A 151 -12.11 2.96 -0.47
C GLY A 151 -13.02 3.69 0.50
N THR A 152 -13.04 3.29 1.77
CA THR A 152 -13.79 3.97 2.83
C THR A 152 -13.31 5.41 3.03
N GLU A 153 -12.01 5.63 3.09
CA GLU A 153 -11.43 6.97 3.21
C GLU A 153 -11.72 7.85 1.98
N LEU A 154 -11.69 7.23 0.79
CA LEU A 154 -12.06 7.93 -0.44
C LEU A 154 -13.53 8.33 -0.44
N ILE A 155 -14.46 7.42 -0.10
CA ILE A 155 -15.90 7.71 0.00
C ILE A 155 -16.12 8.84 1.01
N GLY A 156 -15.49 8.79 2.19
CA GLY A 156 -15.58 9.86 3.18
C GLY A 156 -15.11 11.21 2.63
N THR A 157 -14.02 11.21 1.86
CA THR A 157 -13.50 12.42 1.20
C THR A 157 -14.46 12.94 0.12
N LEU A 158 -15.09 12.06 -0.65
CA LEU A 158 -16.04 12.41 -1.71
C LEU A 158 -17.34 12.98 -1.15
N ILE A 159 -17.86 12.44 -0.06
CA ILE A 159 -19.03 12.96 0.67
C ILE A 159 -18.83 14.43 1.08
N ASP A 160 -17.61 14.81 1.46
CA ASP A 160 -17.31 16.18 1.86
C ASP A 160 -17.41 17.23 0.75
N TYR A 161 -17.50 16.82 -0.52
CA TYR A 161 -17.75 17.76 -1.61
C TYR A 161 -19.20 18.27 -1.63
N LYS A 162 -20.19 17.50 -1.11
CA LYS A 162 -21.62 17.85 -1.04
C LYS A 162 -22.24 18.21 -2.39
N ARG A 163 -21.69 17.72 -3.49
CA ARG A 163 -22.05 18.13 -4.87
C ARG A 163 -22.35 16.95 -5.77
N TYR A 164 -21.99 15.73 -5.36
CA TYR A 164 -22.03 14.53 -6.18
C TYR A 164 -22.86 13.45 -5.53
N ASN A 165 -23.46 12.60 -6.34
CA ASN A 165 -24.10 11.37 -5.89
C ASN A 165 -23.01 10.32 -5.68
N ILE A 166 -22.82 9.91 -4.45
CA ILE A 166 -21.79 8.91 -4.11
C ILE A 166 -22.41 7.53 -4.07
N VAL A 167 -21.77 6.60 -4.78
CA VAL A 167 -22.16 5.18 -4.82
C VAL A 167 -21.01 4.33 -4.29
N ALA A 168 -21.25 3.59 -3.22
CA ALA A 168 -20.32 2.65 -2.62
C ALA A 168 -20.71 1.22 -2.99
N ILE A 169 -19.79 0.47 -3.60
CA ILE A 169 -20.01 -0.90 -4.07
C ILE A 169 -18.99 -1.83 -3.43
N ASP A 170 -19.42 -2.92 -2.81
CA ASP A 170 -18.51 -3.98 -2.33
C ASP A 170 -19.10 -5.37 -2.55
N ALA A 171 -18.23 -6.32 -2.85
CA ALA A 171 -18.59 -7.73 -2.94
C ALA A 171 -18.90 -8.34 -1.58
N LEU A 172 -18.33 -7.78 -0.51
CA LEU A 172 -18.60 -8.17 0.88
C LEU A 172 -19.88 -7.51 1.40
N ASP A 173 -20.29 -7.88 2.58
CA ASP A 173 -21.58 -7.48 3.18
C ASP A 173 -21.52 -6.12 3.90
N ARG A 174 -20.34 -5.51 4.04
CA ARG A 174 -20.15 -4.27 4.80
C ARG A 174 -18.83 -3.56 4.43
N PRO A 175 -18.71 -2.25 4.72
CA PRO A 175 -17.44 -1.56 4.63
C PRO A 175 -16.51 -1.96 5.78
N LEU A 176 -15.20 -1.76 5.61
CA LEU A 176 -14.17 -2.06 6.60
C LEU A 176 -14.30 -3.49 7.17
N PRO A 177 -14.24 -4.54 6.32
CA PRO A 177 -14.53 -5.91 6.77
C PRO A 177 -13.55 -6.44 7.82
N THR A 178 -12.36 -5.83 7.93
CA THR A 178 -11.35 -6.14 8.97
C THR A 178 -11.61 -5.47 10.31
N PHE A 179 -12.56 -4.54 10.37
CA PHE A 179 -12.98 -3.87 11.61
C PHE A 179 -14.19 -4.59 12.22
N ASN A 180 -14.45 -4.35 13.51
CA ASN A 180 -15.61 -4.86 14.19
C ASN A 180 -16.92 -4.32 13.56
N MET A 181 -18.01 -5.08 13.73
CA MET A 181 -19.31 -4.78 13.14
C MET A 181 -19.81 -3.37 13.52
N ASP A 182 -19.65 -2.97 14.78
CA ASP A 182 -20.09 -1.66 15.28
C ASP A 182 -19.41 -0.49 14.52
N ILE A 183 -18.14 -0.65 14.16
CA ILE A 183 -17.42 0.31 13.34
C ILE A 183 -18.03 0.38 11.94
N SER A 184 -18.27 -0.76 11.31
CA SER A 184 -18.91 -0.81 9.99
C SER A 184 -20.29 -0.19 9.99
N GLN A 185 -21.12 -0.48 11.01
CA GLN A 185 -22.45 0.10 11.17
C GLN A 185 -22.41 1.62 11.35
N ARG A 186 -21.43 2.14 12.09
CA ARG A 186 -21.22 3.59 12.22
C ARG A 186 -20.91 4.23 10.86
N VAL A 187 -20.08 3.60 10.05
CA VAL A 187 -19.73 4.07 8.69
C VAL A 187 -20.98 4.07 7.81
N ILE A 188 -21.73 2.98 7.79
CA ILE A 188 -22.99 2.85 7.02
C ILE A 188 -23.95 3.98 7.41
N LYS A 189 -24.23 4.14 8.71
CA LYS A 189 -25.14 5.17 9.22
C LYS A 189 -24.75 6.57 8.77
N LEU A 190 -23.44 6.92 8.86
CA LEU A 190 -22.95 8.20 8.41
C LEU A 190 -23.17 8.38 6.90
N TRP A 191 -22.83 7.39 6.09
CA TRP A 191 -22.95 7.48 4.63
C TRP A 191 -24.41 7.57 4.17
N GLU A 192 -25.34 6.85 4.82
CA GLU A 192 -26.78 6.95 4.56
C GLU A 192 -27.32 8.34 4.94
N GLN A 193 -26.90 8.91 6.05
CA GLN A 193 -27.24 10.29 6.46
C GLN A 193 -26.76 11.33 5.45
N GLU A 194 -25.67 11.06 4.73
CA GLU A 194 -25.14 11.91 3.67
C GLU A 194 -25.64 11.49 2.28
N ASN A 195 -26.68 10.68 2.19
CA ASN A 195 -27.36 10.22 0.97
C ASN A 195 -26.47 9.41 0.01
N ALA A 196 -25.42 8.75 0.49
CA ALA A 196 -24.64 7.82 -0.33
C ALA A 196 -25.48 6.54 -0.60
N LYS A 197 -25.43 6.05 -1.83
CA LYS A 197 -26.07 4.79 -2.20
C LYS A 197 -25.13 3.63 -1.95
N LEU A 198 -25.56 2.63 -1.17
CA LEU A 198 -24.75 1.52 -0.71
C LEU A 198 -25.17 0.21 -1.37
N TYR A 199 -24.23 -0.44 -2.04
CA TYR A 199 -24.41 -1.73 -2.71
C TYR A 199 -23.42 -2.74 -2.14
N PHE A 200 -23.75 -3.34 -1.00
CA PHE A 200 -23.00 -4.47 -0.42
C PHE A 200 -23.52 -5.81 -0.95
N LYS A 201 -22.73 -6.89 -0.78
CA LYS A 201 -22.96 -8.19 -1.42
C LYS A 201 -23.17 -8.04 -2.93
N SER A 202 -22.38 -7.20 -3.56
CA SER A 202 -22.55 -6.75 -4.95
C SER A 202 -21.27 -7.00 -5.74
N LYS A 203 -21.16 -8.19 -6.33
CA LYS A 203 -20.03 -8.58 -7.17
C LYS A 203 -20.16 -7.95 -8.54
N VAL A 204 -19.26 -7.01 -8.84
CA VAL A 204 -19.13 -6.42 -10.17
C VAL A 204 -18.68 -7.50 -11.16
N SER A 205 -19.38 -7.62 -12.29
CA SER A 205 -19.09 -8.60 -13.34
C SER A 205 -18.46 -7.97 -14.59
N LYS A 206 -18.74 -6.69 -14.86
CA LYS A 206 -18.22 -5.92 -16.00
C LYS A 206 -18.36 -4.43 -15.70
N ILE A 207 -17.51 -3.60 -16.29
CA ILE A 207 -17.65 -2.14 -16.32
C ILE A 207 -17.45 -1.68 -17.75
N ASP A 208 -18.35 -0.88 -18.28
CA ASP A 208 -18.15 -0.17 -19.54
C ASP A 208 -17.98 1.34 -19.30
N SER A 209 -18.02 2.15 -20.35
CA SER A 209 -17.78 3.60 -20.26
C SER A 209 -18.84 4.39 -19.48
N LYS A 210 -20.00 3.78 -19.17
CA LYS A 210 -21.13 4.46 -18.53
C LYS A 210 -21.76 3.67 -17.39
N SER A 211 -21.60 2.34 -17.37
CA SER A 211 -22.37 1.46 -16.49
C SER A 211 -21.51 0.41 -15.81
N ILE A 212 -21.85 0.13 -14.55
CA ILE A 212 -21.31 -0.97 -13.75
C ILE A 212 -22.34 -2.09 -13.70
N TYR A 213 -21.96 -3.27 -14.16
CA TYR A 213 -22.80 -4.46 -14.17
C TYR A 213 -22.53 -5.27 -12.92
N ILE A 214 -23.56 -5.52 -12.13
CA ILE A 214 -23.49 -6.32 -10.90
C ILE A 214 -24.26 -7.63 -11.15
N LYS A 215 -23.66 -8.75 -10.76
CA LYS A 215 -24.33 -10.05 -10.90
C LYS A 215 -25.66 -10.04 -10.16
N ASP A 216 -26.72 -10.46 -10.85
CA ASP A 216 -28.10 -10.63 -10.31
C ASP A 216 -28.70 -9.33 -9.71
N LYS A 217 -28.24 -8.15 -10.16
CA LYS A 217 -28.74 -6.84 -9.71
C LYS A 217 -28.85 -5.87 -10.89
N PRO A 218 -29.63 -4.77 -10.76
CA PRO A 218 -29.66 -3.70 -11.74
C PRO A 218 -28.29 -3.07 -11.95
N THR A 219 -28.05 -2.60 -13.18
CA THR A 219 -26.86 -1.83 -13.53
C THR A 219 -26.86 -0.48 -12.82
N ILE A 220 -25.65 0.05 -12.59
CA ILE A 220 -25.45 1.36 -11.97
C ILE A 220 -24.73 2.25 -12.97
N ASP A 221 -25.39 3.33 -13.38
CA ASP A 221 -24.76 4.33 -14.24
C ASP A 221 -23.89 5.28 -13.43
N PHE A 222 -22.76 5.70 -14.02
CA PHE A 222 -21.80 6.58 -13.38
C PHE A 222 -21.18 7.59 -14.35
N ASN A 223 -20.64 8.67 -13.79
CA ASN A 223 -19.83 9.65 -14.51
C ASN A 223 -18.33 9.47 -14.23
N LEU A 224 -18.00 8.92 -13.06
CA LEU A 224 -16.64 8.56 -12.68
C LEU A 224 -16.68 7.29 -11.82
N ALA A 225 -15.86 6.29 -12.18
CA ALA A 225 -15.67 5.09 -11.38
C ALA A 225 -14.24 5.00 -10.86
N ILE A 226 -14.08 4.63 -9.58
CA ILE A 226 -12.79 4.48 -8.91
C ILE A 226 -12.71 3.09 -8.29
N TRP A 227 -11.69 2.33 -8.68
CA TRP A 227 -11.47 0.96 -8.22
C TRP A 227 -10.53 0.90 -7.02
N CYS A 228 -11.04 0.41 -5.90
CA CYS A 228 -10.32 0.17 -4.64
C CYS A 228 -10.41 -1.31 -4.21
N GLY A 229 -10.62 -2.24 -5.15
CA GLY A 229 -11.02 -3.63 -4.90
C GLY A 229 -9.93 -4.58 -4.39
N GLY A 230 -8.75 -4.09 -4.05
CA GLY A 230 -7.69 -4.92 -3.45
C GLY A 230 -6.39 -4.98 -4.25
N ILE A 231 -5.47 -5.80 -3.77
CA ILE A 231 -4.12 -5.95 -4.31
C ILE A 231 -3.84 -7.41 -4.69
N LYS A 232 -2.81 -7.62 -5.52
CA LYS A 232 -2.29 -8.93 -5.92
C LYS A 232 -0.78 -8.91 -6.05
N ALA A 233 -0.15 -10.07 -6.03
CA ALA A 233 1.25 -10.24 -6.39
C ALA A 233 1.53 -9.66 -7.78
N ASN A 234 2.57 -8.83 -7.89
CA ASN A 234 2.96 -8.22 -9.17
C ASN A 234 3.70 -9.22 -10.09
N LYS A 235 4.07 -8.77 -11.28
CA LYS A 235 4.74 -9.62 -12.28
C LYS A 235 6.07 -10.18 -11.75
N LEU A 236 6.88 -9.34 -11.10
CA LEU A 236 8.19 -9.75 -10.56
C LEU A 236 8.03 -10.80 -9.46
N THR A 237 7.09 -10.61 -8.52
CA THR A 237 6.77 -11.58 -7.47
C THR A 237 6.41 -12.95 -8.06
N ARG A 238 5.51 -12.98 -9.07
CA ARG A 238 5.12 -14.25 -9.72
C ARG A 238 6.28 -14.93 -10.44
N GLN A 239 7.16 -14.14 -11.06
CA GLN A 239 8.35 -14.66 -11.72
C GLN A 239 9.35 -15.23 -10.72
N ILE A 240 9.62 -14.56 -9.62
CA ILE A 240 10.45 -15.04 -8.50
C ILE A 240 9.92 -16.38 -7.99
N ASN A 241 8.61 -16.44 -7.68
CA ASN A 241 7.99 -17.66 -7.19
C ASN A 241 8.14 -18.81 -8.20
N LYS A 242 7.94 -18.54 -9.50
CA LYS A 242 8.15 -19.55 -10.55
C LYS A 242 9.60 -20.02 -10.62
N THR A 243 10.58 -19.11 -10.58
CA THR A 243 12.00 -19.44 -10.67
C THR A 243 12.49 -20.25 -9.48
N LEU A 244 11.97 -19.96 -8.28
CA LEU A 244 12.32 -20.65 -7.04
C LEU A 244 11.40 -21.84 -6.72
N ASN A 245 10.45 -22.20 -7.63
CA ASN A 245 9.44 -23.23 -7.42
C ASN A 245 8.63 -23.06 -6.12
N LEU A 246 8.25 -21.82 -5.80
CA LEU A 246 7.45 -21.48 -4.62
C LEU A 246 5.97 -21.48 -4.99
N ASP A 247 5.17 -22.30 -4.30
CA ASP A 247 3.72 -22.39 -4.52
C ASP A 247 2.99 -21.33 -3.67
N CYS A 248 2.97 -20.09 -4.15
CA CYS A 248 2.25 -19.01 -3.51
C CYS A 248 1.75 -17.97 -4.52
N LEU A 249 0.46 -17.67 -4.47
CA LEU A 249 -0.19 -16.67 -5.33
C LEU A 249 -0.21 -15.26 -4.72
N TYR A 250 0.03 -15.14 -3.42
CA TYR A 250 -0.19 -13.89 -2.68
C TYR A 250 1.06 -13.02 -2.56
N GLY A 251 2.25 -13.64 -2.48
CA GLY A 251 3.52 -12.96 -2.31
C GLY A 251 4.69 -13.95 -2.42
N ILE A 252 5.90 -13.51 -2.10
CA ILE A 252 7.07 -14.37 -1.95
C ILE A 252 6.99 -15.00 -0.55
N PRO A 253 6.87 -16.32 -0.42
CA PRO A 253 6.86 -16.99 0.89
C PRO A 253 8.16 -16.72 1.64
N VAL A 254 8.03 -16.32 2.90
CA VAL A 254 9.17 -16.06 3.78
C VAL A 254 9.04 -16.83 5.09
N ASN A 255 10.15 -17.18 5.67
CA ASN A 255 10.20 -17.77 7.01
C ASN A 255 9.96 -16.69 8.09
N ASN A 256 9.96 -17.11 9.35
CA ASN A 256 9.74 -16.22 10.50
C ASN A 256 10.84 -15.18 10.74
N LYS A 257 11.89 -15.16 9.92
CA LYS A 257 12.95 -14.13 9.88
C LYS A 257 12.97 -13.35 8.57
N LEU A 258 11.91 -13.45 7.78
CA LEU A 258 11.71 -12.76 6.49
C LEU A 258 12.70 -13.18 5.40
N GLY A 259 13.40 -14.30 5.58
CA GLY A 259 14.26 -14.92 4.57
C GLY A 259 13.43 -15.83 3.64
N VAL A 260 13.79 -15.88 2.38
CA VAL A 260 13.24 -16.84 1.41
C VAL A 260 13.91 -18.18 1.66
N GLU A 261 13.10 -19.25 1.81
CA GLU A 261 13.64 -20.59 2.08
C GLU A 261 14.62 -21.03 0.98
N GLN A 262 15.62 -21.82 1.35
CA GLN A 262 16.71 -22.32 0.49
C GLN A 262 17.67 -21.24 -0.05
N ASN A 263 17.45 -19.94 0.27
CA ASN A 263 18.30 -18.84 -0.20
C ASN A 263 18.72 -17.94 0.98
N HIS A 264 19.90 -18.19 1.53
CA HIS A 264 20.38 -17.48 2.74
C HIS A 264 20.64 -15.98 2.57
N ASN A 265 20.71 -15.50 1.32
CA ASN A 265 20.99 -14.12 0.97
C ASN A 265 19.79 -13.40 0.32
N VAL A 266 18.62 -14.02 0.30
CA VAL A 266 17.38 -13.51 -0.32
C VAL A 266 16.32 -13.28 0.75
N PHE A 267 15.77 -12.07 0.78
CA PHE A 267 14.74 -11.65 1.74
C PHE A 267 13.59 -10.98 1.01
N ALA A 268 12.39 -11.03 1.59
CA ALA A 268 11.25 -10.26 1.10
C ALA A 268 10.49 -9.64 2.27
N ILE A 269 10.02 -8.39 2.09
CA ILE A 269 9.34 -7.59 3.10
C ILE A 269 8.21 -6.73 2.47
N GLY A 270 7.20 -6.41 3.25
CA GLY A 270 6.03 -5.63 2.79
C GLY A 270 5.12 -6.43 1.88
N ASP A 271 4.30 -5.75 1.08
CA ASP A 271 3.21 -6.36 0.30
C ASP A 271 3.67 -7.38 -0.76
N CYS A 272 4.95 -7.42 -1.11
CA CYS A 272 5.48 -8.48 -1.98
C CYS A 272 5.86 -9.76 -1.23
N ALA A 273 5.94 -9.73 0.09
CA ALA A 273 6.20 -10.89 0.94
C ALA A 273 4.90 -11.56 1.40
N PHE A 274 4.92 -12.86 1.55
CA PHE A 274 3.87 -13.63 2.22
C PHE A 274 4.40 -14.11 3.57
N SER A 275 4.28 -13.25 4.58
CA SER A 275 4.76 -13.46 5.96
C SER A 275 3.65 -13.95 6.91
N GLY A 276 2.41 -14.17 6.41
CA GLY A 276 1.25 -14.48 7.23
C GLY A 276 0.61 -13.25 7.89
N ASN A 277 1.16 -12.05 7.71
CA ASN A 277 0.60 -10.80 8.21
C ASN A 277 -0.20 -10.07 7.12
N PRO A 278 -1.17 -9.19 7.49
CA PRO A 278 -1.92 -8.42 6.51
C PRO A 278 -1.02 -7.42 5.75
N PRO A 279 -1.24 -7.18 4.45
CA PRO A 279 -0.45 -6.25 3.65
C PRO A 279 -0.84 -4.81 4.00
N THR A 280 -0.19 -4.25 5.00
CA THR A 280 -0.41 -2.88 5.48
C THR A 280 0.90 -2.11 5.59
N ALA A 281 0.82 -0.77 5.49
CA ALA A 281 1.97 0.10 5.70
C ALA A 281 2.65 -0.14 7.07
N GLN A 282 1.87 -0.48 8.09
CA GLN A 282 2.35 -0.74 9.44
C GLN A 282 3.16 -2.04 9.53
N VAL A 283 2.67 -3.13 8.92
CA VAL A 283 3.41 -4.40 8.82
C VAL A 283 4.67 -4.19 8.01
N ALA A 284 4.56 -3.61 6.81
CA ALA A 284 5.68 -3.38 5.92
C ALA A 284 6.82 -2.59 6.60
N TYR A 285 6.49 -1.51 7.30
CA TYR A 285 7.47 -0.71 8.03
C TYR A 285 8.16 -1.49 9.15
N GLN A 286 7.41 -2.30 9.92
CA GLN A 286 7.95 -3.12 11.01
C GLN A 286 8.81 -4.27 10.48
N GLU A 287 8.43 -4.90 9.37
CA GLU A 287 9.25 -5.91 8.71
C GLU A 287 10.60 -5.33 8.27
N GLY A 288 10.59 -4.13 7.67
CA GLY A 288 11.81 -3.43 7.31
C GLY A 288 12.71 -3.13 8.51
N GLN A 289 12.14 -2.63 9.62
CA GLN A 289 12.89 -2.38 10.86
C GLN A 289 13.49 -3.66 11.45
N TYR A 290 12.70 -4.72 11.46
CA TYR A 290 13.16 -6.02 11.97
C TYR A 290 14.31 -6.56 11.12
N LEU A 291 14.17 -6.56 9.80
CA LEU A 291 15.20 -7.08 8.91
C LEU A 291 16.51 -6.28 9.01
N ALA A 292 16.43 -4.94 9.09
CA ALA A 292 17.61 -4.10 9.33
C ALA A 292 18.33 -4.49 10.66
N LYS A 293 17.56 -4.77 11.72
CA LYS A 293 18.12 -5.23 13.00
C LYS A 293 18.81 -6.59 12.86
N GLN A 294 18.24 -7.52 12.09
CA GLN A 294 18.88 -8.81 11.82
C GLN A 294 20.23 -8.62 11.11
N PHE A 295 20.31 -7.79 10.09
CA PHE A 295 21.56 -7.45 9.42
C PHE A 295 22.57 -6.82 10.40
N ASN A 296 22.16 -5.81 11.18
CA ASN A 296 23.05 -5.10 12.11
C ASN A 296 23.67 -6.03 13.17
N SER A 297 22.94 -7.09 13.57
CA SER A 297 23.40 -8.12 14.48
C SER A 297 24.12 -9.29 13.81
N ASN A 298 24.39 -9.23 12.49
CA ASN A 298 24.89 -10.36 11.70
C ASN A 298 24.05 -11.63 11.88
N PHE A 299 22.71 -11.47 11.94
CA PHE A 299 21.74 -12.57 12.13
C PHE A 299 21.89 -13.35 13.44
N GLN A 300 22.54 -12.78 14.44
CA GLN A 300 22.69 -13.40 15.77
C GLN A 300 21.43 -13.29 16.63
N ASP A 301 20.53 -12.32 16.34
CA ASP A 301 19.22 -12.25 17.01
C ASP A 301 18.34 -13.41 16.54
N LYS A 302 18.08 -14.35 17.48
CA LYS A 302 17.28 -15.56 17.18
C LYS A 302 15.77 -15.31 17.22
N LYS A 303 15.31 -14.14 17.69
CA LYS A 303 13.89 -13.83 17.83
C LYS A 303 13.23 -13.75 16.45
N PRO A 304 12.09 -14.42 16.23
CA PRO A 304 11.33 -14.29 14.99
C PRO A 304 10.71 -12.89 14.86
N PHE A 305 10.31 -12.55 13.64
CA PHE A 305 9.48 -11.38 13.44
C PHE A 305 8.13 -11.55 14.14
N HIS A 306 7.73 -10.53 14.86
CA HIS A 306 6.41 -10.44 15.48
C HIS A 306 5.82 -9.08 15.15
N PHE A 307 4.65 -9.08 14.50
CA PHE A 307 3.92 -7.85 14.21
C PHE A 307 3.26 -7.31 15.48
N TYR A 308 3.54 -6.08 15.81
CA TYR A 308 2.86 -5.36 16.89
C TYR A 308 1.77 -4.47 16.30
N ASP A 309 0.52 -4.89 16.46
CA ASP A 309 -0.63 -4.15 15.96
C ASP A 309 -0.89 -2.90 16.83
N LYS A 310 -0.68 -1.72 16.23
CA LYS A 310 -0.95 -0.41 16.86
C LYS A 310 -2.36 0.10 16.61
N GLY A 311 -3.20 -0.73 16.00
CA GLY A 311 -4.53 -0.39 15.57
C GLY A 311 -4.59 0.19 14.15
N GLN A 312 -5.81 0.24 13.64
CA GLN A 312 -6.14 0.80 12.34
C GLN A 312 -7.02 2.02 12.52
N ILE A 313 -6.80 3.04 11.71
CA ILE A 313 -7.56 4.29 11.76
C ILE A 313 -7.93 4.68 10.34
N GLY A 314 -9.13 5.24 10.13
CA GLY A 314 -9.58 5.67 8.82
C GLY A 314 -10.56 6.83 8.87
N TYR A 315 -10.44 7.75 7.93
CA TYR A 315 -11.36 8.84 7.71
C TYR A 315 -12.65 8.33 7.06
N ILE A 316 -13.82 8.74 7.56
CA ILE A 316 -15.12 8.25 7.06
C ILE A 316 -16.05 9.36 6.52
N GLY A 317 -15.57 10.62 6.53
CA GLY A 317 -16.33 11.79 6.07
C GLY A 317 -16.81 12.68 7.21
N LYS A 318 -17.19 13.94 6.87
CA LYS A 318 -17.82 14.90 7.80
C LYS A 318 -17.00 15.20 9.05
N GLY A 319 -15.69 15.24 8.93
CA GLY A 319 -14.80 15.45 10.08
C GLY A 319 -14.88 14.32 11.10
N GLN A 320 -15.15 13.09 10.66
CA GLN A 320 -15.19 11.91 11.51
C GLN A 320 -14.20 10.85 11.02
N SER A 321 -13.61 10.15 11.97
CA SER A 321 -12.76 8.97 11.73
C SER A 321 -13.19 7.83 12.64
N VAL A 322 -12.78 6.62 12.28
CA VAL A 322 -12.93 5.40 13.09
C VAL A 322 -11.55 4.85 13.43
N TYR A 323 -11.45 4.24 14.59
CA TYR A 323 -10.23 3.62 15.09
C TYR A 323 -10.56 2.28 15.73
N GLN A 324 -9.68 1.29 15.51
CA GLN A 324 -9.73 0.00 16.18
C GLN A 324 -8.32 -0.51 16.46
N SER A 325 -8.10 -0.97 17.68
CA SER A 325 -6.92 -1.69 18.13
C SER A 325 -7.33 -2.90 18.97
N PRO A 326 -6.42 -3.78 19.37
CA PRO A 326 -6.74 -4.89 20.27
C PRO A 326 -7.37 -4.45 21.61
N MET A 327 -7.11 -3.23 22.07
CA MET A 327 -7.58 -2.74 23.38
C MET A 327 -8.71 -1.73 23.33
N TYR A 328 -8.93 -1.07 22.19
CA TYR A 328 -9.89 0.00 22.08
C TYR A 328 -10.45 0.13 20.67
N GLN A 329 -11.75 0.46 20.59
CA GLN A 329 -12.40 0.86 19.34
C GLN A 329 -13.27 2.10 19.55
N GLY A 330 -13.41 2.93 18.52
CA GLY A 330 -14.23 4.13 18.61
C GLY A 330 -14.33 4.87 17.28
N GLY A 331 -15.12 5.93 17.28
CA GLY A 331 -15.31 6.76 16.10
C GLY A 331 -15.91 8.13 16.44
N GLY A 332 -15.86 9.03 15.47
CA GLY A 332 -16.40 10.39 15.58
C GLY A 332 -15.35 11.47 15.41
N THR A 333 -15.71 12.70 15.81
CA THR A 333 -14.87 13.89 15.62
C THR A 333 -13.58 13.83 16.43
N LEU A 334 -13.61 13.28 17.66
CA LEU A 334 -12.39 13.11 18.45
C LEU A 334 -11.38 12.20 17.74
N MET A 335 -11.87 11.11 17.15
CA MET A 335 -11.00 10.20 16.37
C MET A 335 -10.49 10.85 15.08
N TYR A 336 -11.20 11.82 14.51
CA TYR A 336 -10.69 12.60 13.38
C TYR A 336 -9.47 13.46 13.79
N TYR A 337 -9.50 14.14 14.92
CA TYR A 337 -8.32 14.87 15.40
C TYR A 337 -7.17 13.93 15.74
N PHE A 338 -7.48 12.79 16.36
CA PHE A 338 -6.47 11.77 16.63
C PHE A 338 -5.87 11.21 15.32
N ASN A 339 -6.68 10.94 14.30
CA ASN A 339 -6.22 10.51 12.97
C ASN A 339 -5.24 11.53 12.37
N ASN A 340 -5.58 12.82 12.39
CA ASN A 340 -4.70 13.87 11.90
C ASN A 340 -3.37 13.94 12.67
N MET A 341 -3.40 13.78 14.00
CA MET A 341 -2.18 13.71 14.81
C MET A 341 -1.32 12.51 14.48
N VAL A 342 -1.92 11.33 14.29
CA VAL A 342 -1.23 10.10 13.90
C VAL A 342 -0.53 10.28 12.55
N HIS A 343 -1.21 10.87 11.56
CA HIS A 343 -0.61 11.14 10.25
C HIS A 343 0.51 12.18 10.34
N LEU A 344 0.31 13.27 11.09
CA LEU A 344 1.35 14.28 11.28
C LEU A 344 2.60 13.69 11.95
N TYR A 345 2.41 12.89 13.00
CA TYR A 345 3.50 12.21 13.71
C TYR A 345 4.24 11.22 12.79
N ASN A 346 3.52 10.35 12.09
CA ASN A 346 4.13 9.32 11.24
C ASN A 346 4.84 9.94 10.02
N PHE A 347 4.22 10.92 9.37
CA PHE A 347 4.86 11.66 8.27
C PHE A 347 6.09 12.41 8.78
N GLY A 348 5.98 13.11 9.90
CA GLY A 348 7.08 13.80 10.56
C GLY A 348 8.20 12.85 10.97
N LYS A 349 7.88 11.66 11.50
CA LYS A 349 8.87 10.64 11.88
C LYS A 349 9.67 10.13 10.68
N VAL A 350 9.02 9.89 9.54
CA VAL A 350 9.72 9.52 8.30
C VAL A 350 10.60 10.67 7.84
N TYR A 351 10.10 11.90 7.89
CA TYR A 351 10.81 13.11 7.45
C TYR A 351 11.94 13.53 8.39
N ILE A 352 11.75 13.47 9.73
CA ILE A 352 12.74 13.92 10.72
C ILE A 352 13.91 12.94 10.83
N LYS A 353 13.66 11.62 10.81
CA LYS A 353 14.73 10.63 10.78
C LYS A 353 15.65 10.77 9.55
N SER A 354 15.22 11.54 8.55
CA SER A 354 16.04 11.83 7.37
C SER A 354 17.08 12.94 7.59
N LYS A 355 16.98 13.69 8.68
CA LYS A 355 17.84 14.86 8.94
C LYS A 355 18.96 14.59 9.97
N TRP A 356 18.98 13.42 10.59
CA TRP A 356 19.98 12.96 11.55
C TRP A 356 20.70 11.70 11.03
#